data_5ff5b4ade65c9b5a411b8c444d0cd83c
#
_entry.id   5ff5b4ade65c9b5a411b8c444d0cd83c
#
_cell.length_a   1.000
_cell.length_b   1.000
_cell.length_c   1.000
_cell.angle_alpha   90.00
_cell.angle_beta   90.00
_cell.angle_gamma   90.00
#
_symmetry.space_group_name_H-M   'P 1'
#
loop_
_entity.id
_entity.type
_entity.pdbx_description
1 polymer ?
#
loop_
_entity_poly.entity_id
_entity_poly.type
_entity_poly.pdbx_seq_one_letter_code
_entity_poly.pdbx_strand_id
1 'polypeptide(L)'
;MDDLLTPAQAASQWGVSYATAARWAREGTIPALHVGRRYYYLQGTVDHVRRARSAGTVPYPNHDANAGVAMTMTWGAARSGTLLDREEWALTNAARTFDYLDYGKDSWSQDRHTAVKMAEASPGLAGQMLVHRKAREGVVDAVCRSFSQVIDLGCGLPAMRRAPHERGRVLWGSRARTVYVDHDLAALAAVRAWWEHPAQVRGYNVRVLDLDLRYPETLVNALGEHLDLSVPVGVLSTLTLDHLEDEELSGLVEALAAGLAPGSGWGITHLSGMVGAAEVYTDQAQEQGGDTRLVAREPDGLRKVFEAAGWGRWRGLSPREPGGGEPPIAALTTLARSDRASRTAAPDRSEYTASPVRPTPSTETG
;
A
#
# COMPACT_ATOMS: atom_id res chain seq x y z
N MET A 1 -13.89 6.90 14.34
CA MET A 1 -14.14 7.82 13.24
C MET A 1 -14.62 9.20 13.71
N ASP A 2 -14.53 9.43 14.96
CA ASP A 2 -14.91 10.70 15.60
C ASP A 2 -13.84 11.80 15.42
N ASP A 3 -12.82 11.56 14.60
CA ASP A 3 -11.62 12.39 14.55
C ASP A 3 -11.49 13.31 13.34
N LEU A 4 -12.37 13.18 12.33
CA LEU A 4 -12.41 14.06 11.17
C LEU A 4 -13.63 14.98 11.21
N LEU A 5 -13.38 16.28 11.28
CA LEU A 5 -14.42 17.30 11.28
C LEU A 5 -14.43 18.08 9.97
N THR A 6 -15.60 18.30 9.46
CA THR A 6 -15.81 19.29 8.38
C THR A 6 -15.46 20.68 8.85
N PRO A 7 -15.15 21.63 7.95
CA PRO A 7 -14.95 23.02 8.32
C PRO A 7 -16.16 23.63 9.08
N ALA A 8 -17.35 23.15 8.84
CA ALA A 8 -18.55 23.60 9.58
C ALA A 8 -18.53 23.13 11.03
N GLN A 9 -18.16 21.88 11.29
CA GLN A 9 -18.04 21.32 12.64
C GLN A 9 -16.88 21.97 13.41
N ALA A 10 -15.74 22.16 12.76
CA ALA A 10 -14.59 22.85 13.34
C ALA A 10 -14.92 24.32 13.64
N ALA A 11 -15.57 25.01 12.74
CA ALA A 11 -16.02 26.40 12.92
C ALA A 11 -16.90 26.56 14.15
N SER A 12 -17.85 25.63 14.35
CA SER A 12 -18.70 25.58 15.53
C SER A 12 -17.90 25.46 16.83
N GLN A 13 -16.90 24.57 16.87
CA GLN A 13 -16.06 24.37 18.04
C GLN A 13 -15.10 25.53 18.31
N TRP A 14 -14.71 26.28 17.30
CA TRP A 14 -13.81 27.43 17.38
C TRP A 14 -14.52 28.76 17.65
N GLY A 15 -15.84 28.80 17.48
CA GLY A 15 -16.61 30.04 17.56
C GLY A 15 -16.30 31.00 16.42
N VAL A 16 -16.12 30.49 15.21
CA VAL A 16 -15.86 31.26 13.99
C VAL A 16 -16.88 30.93 12.91
N SER A 17 -16.94 31.74 11.83
CA SER A 17 -17.79 31.43 10.69
C SER A 17 -17.24 30.24 9.89
N TYR A 18 -18.15 29.52 9.21
CA TYR A 18 -17.76 28.48 8.23
C TYR A 18 -16.75 29.03 7.20
N ALA A 19 -17.01 30.24 6.69
CA ALA A 19 -16.16 30.88 5.69
C ALA A 19 -14.72 31.09 6.22
N THR A 20 -14.59 31.43 7.51
CA THR A 20 -13.28 31.57 8.17
C THR A 20 -12.57 30.23 8.29
N ALA A 21 -13.23 29.18 8.78
CA ALA A 21 -12.64 27.87 8.88
C ALA A 21 -12.27 27.31 7.48
N ALA A 22 -13.16 27.41 6.51
CA ALA A 22 -12.90 26.97 5.14
C ALA A 22 -11.75 27.76 4.47
N ARG A 23 -11.62 29.05 4.77
CA ARG A 23 -10.48 29.86 4.33
C ARG A 23 -9.18 29.38 4.96
N TRP A 24 -9.15 29.18 6.27
CA TRP A 24 -7.95 28.69 6.99
C TRP A 24 -7.45 27.35 6.45
N ALA A 25 -8.37 26.42 6.11
CA ALA A 25 -8.01 25.18 5.47
C ALA A 25 -7.38 25.39 4.08
N ARG A 26 -8.00 26.25 3.28
CA ARG A 26 -7.56 26.53 1.90
C ARG A 26 -6.25 27.28 1.83
N GLU A 27 -6.03 28.22 2.74
CA GLU A 27 -4.82 29.03 2.85
C GLU A 27 -3.72 28.32 3.66
N GLY A 28 -4.03 27.16 4.26
CA GLY A 28 -3.10 26.43 5.12
C GLY A 28 -2.79 27.14 6.45
N THR A 29 -3.59 28.14 6.85
CA THR A 29 -3.42 28.85 8.13
C THR A 29 -3.60 27.91 9.31
N ILE A 30 -4.51 26.94 9.20
CA ILE A 30 -4.69 25.85 10.14
C ILE A 30 -4.62 24.55 9.36
N PRO A 31 -3.83 23.58 9.79
CA PRO A 31 -3.67 22.30 9.14
C PRO A 31 -5.02 21.62 8.91
N ALA A 32 -5.29 21.24 7.66
CA ALA A 32 -6.49 20.56 7.24
C ALA A 32 -6.17 19.52 6.17
N LEU A 33 -6.85 18.38 6.22
CA LEU A 33 -6.82 17.38 5.16
C LEU A 33 -7.65 17.88 3.98
N HIS A 34 -7.03 17.95 2.81
CA HIS A 34 -7.74 18.22 1.56
C HIS A 34 -8.08 16.91 0.87
N VAL A 35 -9.35 16.63 0.75
CA VAL A 35 -9.82 15.32 0.33
C VAL A 35 -10.83 15.49 -0.80
N GLY A 36 -10.41 15.25 -2.04
CA GLY A 36 -11.18 15.52 -3.25
C GLY A 36 -11.44 17.01 -3.42
N ARG A 37 -12.70 17.45 -3.24
CA ARG A 37 -13.09 18.87 -3.28
C ARG A 37 -13.39 19.46 -1.91
N ARG A 38 -13.05 18.74 -0.82
CA ARG A 38 -13.43 19.13 0.53
C ARG A 38 -12.22 19.16 1.46
N TYR A 39 -12.29 20.02 2.47
CA TYR A 39 -11.33 20.05 3.56
C TYR A 39 -11.94 19.42 4.81
N TYR A 40 -11.07 18.79 5.61
CA TYR A 40 -11.42 18.21 6.90
C TYR A 40 -10.35 18.57 7.91
N TYR A 41 -10.74 18.79 9.15
CA TYR A 41 -9.85 18.97 10.27
C TYR A 41 -9.83 17.75 11.14
N LEU A 42 -8.65 17.42 11.67
CA LEU A 42 -8.54 16.41 12.71
C LEU A 42 -9.08 16.93 14.03
N GLN A 43 -9.73 16.09 14.83
CA GLN A 43 -10.23 16.47 16.15
C GLN A 43 -9.10 17.05 17.02
N GLY A 44 -7.88 16.43 16.99
CA GLY A 44 -6.72 16.94 17.70
C GLY A 44 -6.32 18.36 17.30
N THR A 45 -6.37 18.68 16.00
CA THR A 45 -6.15 20.05 15.48
C THR A 45 -7.23 20.99 16.00
N VAL A 46 -8.50 20.56 15.96
CA VAL A 46 -9.63 21.36 16.42
C VAL A 46 -9.50 21.66 17.92
N ASP A 47 -9.14 20.68 18.72
CA ASP A 47 -8.93 20.83 20.16
C ASP A 47 -7.73 21.73 20.48
N HIS A 48 -6.65 21.63 19.69
CA HIS A 48 -5.48 22.50 19.85
C HIS A 48 -5.84 23.97 19.59
N VAL A 49 -6.51 24.25 18.48
CA VAL A 49 -6.96 25.61 18.15
C VAL A 49 -7.93 26.16 19.19
N ARG A 50 -8.86 25.32 19.67
CA ARG A 50 -9.80 25.70 20.72
C ARG A 50 -9.07 26.09 22.01
N ARG A 51 -8.12 25.27 22.47
CA ARG A 51 -7.32 25.58 23.68
C ARG A 51 -6.50 26.85 23.51
N ALA A 52 -5.81 27.02 22.38
CA ALA A 52 -5.00 28.21 22.12
C ALA A 52 -5.86 29.48 22.10
N ARG A 53 -7.02 29.44 21.47
CA ARG A 53 -7.95 30.57 21.45
C ARG A 53 -8.49 30.89 22.85
N SER A 54 -8.82 29.88 23.64
CA SER A 54 -9.25 30.07 25.05
C SER A 54 -8.15 30.65 25.92
N ALA A 55 -6.89 30.38 25.62
CA ALA A 55 -5.73 30.93 26.29
C ALA A 55 -5.30 32.32 25.75
N GLY A 56 -6.00 32.86 24.75
CA GLY A 56 -5.64 34.11 24.09
C GLY A 56 -4.35 34.04 23.28
N THR A 57 -3.90 32.85 22.91
CA THR A 57 -2.68 32.62 22.11
C THR A 57 -3.03 32.38 20.65
N VAL A 58 -2.09 32.70 19.75
CA VAL A 58 -2.23 32.37 18.32
C VAL A 58 -1.84 30.90 18.15
N PRO A 59 -2.76 30.00 17.75
CA PRO A 59 -2.48 28.57 17.67
C PRO A 59 -1.42 28.22 16.64
N TYR A 60 -1.29 29.04 15.59
CA TYR A 60 -0.30 28.92 14.53
C TYR A 60 0.21 30.32 14.21
N PRO A 61 1.41 30.72 14.69
CA PRO A 61 1.99 32.00 14.35
C PRO A 61 2.20 32.08 12.84
N ASN A 62 1.90 33.24 12.25
CA ASN A 62 2.03 33.48 10.81
C ASN A 62 3.33 32.90 10.27
N HIS A 63 3.20 31.85 9.48
CA HIS A 63 4.28 31.43 8.61
C HIS A 63 4.23 32.29 7.36
N ASP A 64 5.38 32.76 6.92
CA ASP A 64 5.56 33.40 5.63
C ASP A 64 4.82 32.57 4.57
N ALA A 65 4.09 33.24 3.70
CA ALA A 65 3.27 32.60 2.67
C ALA A 65 4.08 31.73 1.67
N ASN A 66 5.41 31.69 1.80
CA ASN A 66 6.34 30.87 1.05
C ASN A 66 6.93 29.69 1.86
N ALA A 67 6.71 29.61 3.15
CA ALA A 67 7.04 28.42 3.90
C ALA A 67 5.87 27.43 3.75
N GLY A 68 6.09 26.34 3.06
CA GLY A 68 5.09 25.27 2.89
C GLY A 68 4.50 24.93 4.25
N VAL A 69 3.18 24.90 4.34
CA VAL A 69 2.45 24.69 5.58
C VAL A 69 2.79 23.32 6.13
N ALA A 70 3.65 23.30 7.15
CA ALA A 70 3.88 22.10 7.92
C ALA A 70 2.57 21.75 8.66
N MET A 71 1.88 20.75 8.18
CA MET A 71 0.68 20.22 8.81
C MET A 71 1.08 19.38 10.02
N THR A 72 0.84 19.86 11.22
CA THR A 72 1.02 19.06 12.42
C THR A 72 -0.19 18.14 12.60
N MET A 73 -0.13 16.93 12.07
CA MET A 73 -1.11 15.92 12.37
C MET A 73 -0.70 15.12 13.62
N THR A 74 -1.53 15.07 14.63
CA THR A 74 -1.29 14.36 15.89
C THR A 74 -1.87 12.94 15.88
N TRP A 75 -1.76 12.20 14.77
CA TRP A 75 -2.30 10.84 14.70
C TRP A 75 -1.45 9.79 15.43
N GLY A 76 -0.15 10.03 15.63
CA GLY A 76 0.74 9.14 16.40
C GLY A 76 0.69 9.33 17.93
N ALA A 77 0.13 10.44 18.41
CA ALA A 77 0.15 10.79 19.84
C ALA A 77 -0.68 9.86 20.73
N ALA A 78 -1.59 9.08 20.18
CA ALA A 78 -2.36 8.10 20.95
C ALA A 78 -1.52 6.93 21.47
N ARG A 79 -0.35 6.66 20.86
CA ARG A 79 0.54 5.57 21.28
C ARG A 79 1.69 5.99 22.20
N SER A 80 2.13 7.25 22.20
CA SER A 80 3.34 7.64 22.93
C SER A 80 3.21 8.89 23.80
N GLY A 81 2.10 9.62 23.75
CA GLY A 81 1.94 10.88 24.50
C GLY A 81 2.87 12.01 24.02
N THR A 82 3.63 11.81 22.97
CA THR A 82 4.48 12.81 22.34
C THR A 82 3.81 13.37 21.09
N LEU A 83 3.76 14.68 20.99
CA LEU A 83 3.47 15.37 19.73
C LEU A 83 4.52 14.91 18.72
N LEU A 84 4.09 14.39 17.57
CA LEU A 84 4.98 14.16 16.45
C LEU A 84 5.71 15.47 16.18
N ASP A 85 7.03 15.41 16.13
CA ASP A 85 7.85 16.60 15.92
C ASP A 85 7.47 17.26 14.59
N ARG A 86 7.49 18.58 14.55
CA ARG A 86 7.18 19.38 13.36
C ARG A 86 8.02 18.97 12.14
N GLU A 87 9.14 18.31 12.37
CA GLU A 87 10.11 17.92 11.36
C GLU A 87 9.62 16.77 10.48
N GLU A 88 8.93 15.76 11.02
CA GLU A 88 8.46 14.61 10.23
C GLU A 88 7.47 14.97 9.11
N TRP A 89 6.67 16.00 9.28
CA TRP A 89 5.69 16.44 8.27
C TRP A 89 6.28 17.35 7.20
N ALA A 90 7.44 17.93 7.49
CA ALA A 90 8.19 18.72 6.51
C ALA A 90 8.95 17.82 5.53
N LEU A 91 9.04 16.51 5.79
CA LEU A 91 9.78 15.57 4.96
C LEU A 91 9.07 15.32 3.64
N THR A 92 9.87 15.08 2.61
CA THR A 92 9.34 14.51 1.35
C THR A 92 8.77 13.13 1.62
N ASN A 93 7.65 12.84 0.99
CA ASN A 93 6.93 11.58 1.19
C ASN A 93 6.70 10.89 -0.14
N ALA A 94 6.95 9.59 -0.19
CA ALA A 94 6.86 8.81 -1.42
C ALA A 94 5.46 8.87 -2.04
N ALA A 95 4.43 8.57 -1.26
CA ALA A 95 3.05 8.56 -1.76
C ALA A 95 2.65 9.92 -2.36
N ARG A 96 3.05 11.04 -1.72
CA ARG A 96 2.77 12.40 -2.19
C ARG A 96 3.64 12.80 -3.38
N THR A 97 4.90 12.38 -3.40
CA THR A 97 5.83 12.65 -4.51
C THR A 97 5.35 11.93 -5.77
N PHE A 98 4.97 10.67 -5.65
CA PHE A 98 4.41 9.90 -6.78
C PHE A 98 3.00 10.36 -7.16
N ASP A 99 2.18 10.84 -6.22
CA ASP A 99 0.92 11.51 -6.54
C ASP A 99 1.13 12.70 -7.48
N TYR A 100 2.12 13.56 -7.18
CA TYR A 100 2.46 14.68 -8.05
C TYR A 100 2.95 14.23 -9.43
N LEU A 101 3.85 13.26 -9.50
CA LEU A 101 4.33 12.69 -10.75
C LEU A 101 3.21 12.03 -11.57
N ASP A 102 2.16 11.55 -10.91
CA ASP A 102 0.94 11.00 -11.53
C ASP A 102 -0.15 12.07 -11.78
N TYR A 103 0.23 13.36 -11.73
CA TYR A 103 -0.68 14.51 -11.89
C TYR A 103 -1.80 14.59 -10.84
N GLY A 104 -1.57 14.06 -9.66
CA GLY A 104 -2.42 14.22 -8.48
C GLY A 104 -2.31 15.61 -7.86
N LYS A 105 -3.03 15.82 -6.78
CA LYS A 105 -3.15 17.14 -6.13
C LYS A 105 -2.86 17.12 -4.64
N ASP A 106 -2.53 15.95 -4.11
CA ASP A 106 -2.38 15.72 -2.68
C ASP A 106 -0.90 15.80 -2.23
N SER A 107 -0.06 16.45 -3.06
CA SER A 107 1.36 16.71 -2.84
C SER A 107 1.61 18.07 -2.21
N TRP A 108 2.66 18.18 -1.38
CA TRP A 108 3.13 19.42 -0.79
C TRP A 108 4.29 20.03 -1.58
N SER A 109 4.79 21.21 -1.13
CA SER A 109 5.87 21.90 -1.83
C SER A 109 7.17 21.08 -1.89
N GLN A 110 7.50 20.36 -0.81
CA GLN A 110 8.70 19.50 -0.74
C GLN A 110 8.58 18.33 -1.71
N ASP A 111 7.43 17.66 -1.72
CA ASP A 111 7.18 16.52 -2.62
C ASP A 111 7.29 16.93 -4.08
N ARG A 112 6.73 18.10 -4.43
CA ARG A 112 6.83 18.66 -5.79
C ARG A 112 8.27 19.05 -6.15
N HIS A 113 9.00 19.63 -5.20
CA HIS A 113 10.42 19.98 -5.42
C HIS A 113 11.24 18.72 -5.66
N THR A 114 11.08 17.70 -4.86
CA THR A 114 11.73 16.39 -5.03
C THR A 114 11.35 15.77 -6.38
N ALA A 115 10.06 15.75 -6.73
CA ALA A 115 9.58 15.21 -8.00
C ALA A 115 10.17 15.90 -9.23
N VAL A 116 10.33 17.24 -9.19
CA VAL A 116 10.97 18.01 -10.27
C VAL A 116 12.43 17.61 -10.39
N LYS A 117 13.18 17.56 -9.30
CA LYS A 117 14.59 17.12 -9.31
C LYS A 117 14.75 15.69 -9.84
N MET A 118 13.85 14.77 -9.44
CA MET A 118 13.83 13.40 -9.97
C MET A 118 13.63 13.37 -11.48
N ALA A 119 12.73 14.20 -12.00
CA ALA A 119 12.47 14.29 -13.43
C ALA A 119 13.64 14.92 -14.21
N GLU A 120 14.37 15.85 -13.60
CA GLU A 120 15.61 16.43 -14.16
C GLU A 120 16.74 15.39 -14.22
N ALA A 121 16.91 14.59 -13.16
CA ALA A 121 17.91 13.52 -13.10
C ALA A 121 17.57 12.32 -13.99
N SER A 122 16.30 12.08 -14.25
CA SER A 122 15.81 11.00 -15.11
C SER A 122 14.75 11.52 -16.08
N PRO A 123 15.13 12.07 -17.24
CA PRO A 123 14.21 12.71 -18.18
C PRO A 123 13.09 11.80 -18.70
N GLY A 124 13.26 10.48 -18.64
CA GLY A 124 12.23 9.50 -18.99
C GLY A 124 11.13 9.31 -17.95
N LEU A 125 11.30 9.81 -16.71
CA LEU A 125 10.43 9.54 -15.57
C LEU A 125 8.97 9.94 -15.83
N ALA A 126 8.73 11.14 -16.37
CA ALA A 126 7.38 11.61 -16.68
C ALA A 126 6.65 10.68 -17.68
N GLY A 127 7.37 10.20 -18.69
CA GLY A 127 6.84 9.21 -19.64
C GLY A 127 6.54 7.87 -18.99
N GLN A 128 7.42 7.37 -18.12
CA GLN A 128 7.17 6.13 -17.37
C GLN A 128 5.95 6.26 -16.45
N MET A 129 5.76 7.40 -15.80
CA MET A 129 4.60 7.60 -14.94
C MET A 129 3.27 7.57 -15.69
N LEU A 130 3.23 8.10 -16.93
CA LEU A 130 2.04 7.98 -17.79
C LEU A 130 1.72 6.52 -18.16
N VAL A 131 2.75 5.76 -18.48
CA VAL A 131 2.62 4.33 -18.80
C VAL A 131 2.27 3.55 -17.54
N HIS A 132 2.92 3.86 -16.41
CA HIS A 132 2.66 3.25 -15.11
C HIS A 132 1.19 3.36 -14.69
N ARG A 133 0.55 4.50 -14.89
CA ARG A 133 -0.87 4.67 -14.56
C ARG A 133 -1.76 3.62 -15.24
N LYS A 134 -1.55 3.40 -16.54
CA LYS A 134 -2.30 2.38 -17.30
C LYS A 134 -1.92 0.96 -16.87
N ALA A 135 -0.64 0.72 -16.65
CA ALA A 135 -0.13 -0.58 -16.22
C ALA A 135 -0.69 -0.96 -14.84
N ARG A 136 -0.70 -0.01 -13.88
CA ARG A 136 -1.30 -0.18 -12.55
C ARG A 136 -2.77 -0.60 -12.63
N GLU A 137 -3.58 0.09 -13.45
CA GLU A 137 -4.98 -0.29 -13.64
C GLU A 137 -5.11 -1.72 -14.19
N GLY A 138 -4.26 -2.10 -15.14
CA GLY A 138 -4.22 -3.45 -15.70
C GLY A 138 -3.84 -4.52 -14.68
N VAL A 139 -2.83 -4.24 -13.84
CA VAL A 139 -2.39 -5.14 -12.77
C VAL A 139 -3.49 -5.32 -11.73
N VAL A 140 -4.09 -4.23 -11.26
CA VAL A 140 -5.19 -4.29 -10.29
C VAL A 140 -6.40 -5.03 -10.85
N ASP A 141 -6.78 -4.78 -12.10
CA ASP A 141 -7.86 -5.51 -12.76
C ASP A 141 -7.58 -7.00 -12.84
N ALA A 142 -6.37 -7.38 -13.20
CA ALA A 142 -6.00 -8.79 -13.36
C ALA A 142 -6.02 -9.53 -12.01
N VAL A 143 -5.51 -8.91 -10.95
CA VAL A 143 -5.53 -9.47 -9.59
C VAL A 143 -6.98 -9.57 -9.08
N CYS A 144 -7.76 -8.50 -9.17
CA CYS A 144 -9.14 -8.51 -8.69
C CYS A 144 -10.04 -9.49 -9.45
N ARG A 145 -9.76 -9.77 -10.73
CA ARG A 145 -10.49 -10.81 -11.49
C ARG A 145 -10.16 -12.22 -11.03
N SER A 146 -8.95 -12.43 -10.57
CA SER A 146 -8.45 -13.77 -10.24
C SER A 146 -8.72 -14.16 -8.79
N PHE A 147 -8.81 -13.17 -7.88
CA PHE A 147 -8.87 -13.41 -6.44
C PHE A 147 -10.02 -12.63 -5.79
N SER A 148 -10.77 -13.32 -4.93
CA SER A 148 -11.83 -12.71 -4.11
C SER A 148 -11.28 -12.03 -2.87
N GLN A 149 -10.07 -12.37 -2.44
CA GLN A 149 -9.33 -11.76 -1.35
C GLN A 149 -8.10 -11.05 -1.91
N VAL A 150 -7.92 -9.78 -1.59
CA VAL A 150 -6.85 -8.95 -2.12
C VAL A 150 -6.16 -8.20 -0.99
N ILE A 151 -4.83 -8.20 -1.02
CA ILE A 151 -3.95 -7.40 -0.17
C ILE A 151 -3.32 -6.33 -1.06
N ASP A 152 -3.37 -5.07 -0.63
CA ASP A 152 -2.71 -3.95 -1.32
C ASP A 152 -1.60 -3.41 -0.40
N LEU A 153 -0.36 -3.78 -0.70
CA LEU A 153 0.84 -3.44 0.07
C LEU A 153 1.37 -2.08 -0.34
N GLY A 154 1.60 -1.20 0.63
CA GLY A 154 1.99 0.17 0.38
C GLY A 154 0.94 0.88 -0.46
N CYS A 155 -0.30 0.87 0.02
CA CYS A 155 -1.44 1.34 -0.75
C CYS A 155 -1.38 2.83 -1.10
N GLY A 156 -0.58 3.62 -0.37
CA GLY A 156 -0.38 5.04 -0.60
C GLY A 156 -1.65 5.88 -0.55
N LEU A 157 -1.66 6.99 -1.27
CA LEU A 157 -2.83 7.85 -1.36
C LEU A 157 -3.91 7.26 -2.27
N PRO A 158 -5.20 7.49 -1.97
CA PRO A 158 -6.34 6.98 -2.76
C PRO A 158 -6.45 7.65 -4.13
N ALA A 159 -5.51 7.38 -5.03
CA ALA A 159 -5.41 8.02 -6.35
C ALA A 159 -6.15 7.28 -7.49
N MET A 160 -6.68 6.09 -7.25
CA MET A 160 -7.30 5.27 -8.27
C MET A 160 -8.77 5.61 -8.52
N ARG A 161 -9.16 5.64 -9.79
CA ARG A 161 -10.57 5.82 -10.19
C ARG A 161 -11.49 4.73 -9.65
N ARG A 162 -10.99 3.51 -9.54
CA ARG A 162 -11.67 2.34 -8.96
C ARG A 162 -10.72 1.63 -8.03
N ALA A 163 -10.99 1.73 -6.76
CA ALA A 163 -10.22 1.03 -5.74
C ALA A 163 -10.33 -0.50 -5.89
N PRO A 164 -9.31 -1.28 -5.48
CA PRO A 164 -9.37 -2.74 -5.49
C PRO A 164 -10.63 -3.31 -4.85
N HIS A 165 -11.10 -2.77 -3.73
CA HIS A 165 -12.31 -3.23 -3.05
C HIS A 165 -13.59 -3.00 -3.87
N GLU A 166 -13.69 -1.91 -4.62
CA GLU A 166 -14.83 -1.66 -5.51
C GLU A 166 -14.87 -2.64 -6.68
N ARG A 167 -13.69 -2.93 -7.27
CA ARG A 167 -13.54 -3.93 -8.32
C ARG A 167 -13.87 -5.33 -7.81
N GLY A 168 -13.32 -5.69 -6.65
CA GLY A 168 -13.61 -6.95 -5.98
C GLY A 168 -15.11 -7.12 -5.69
N ARG A 169 -15.77 -6.08 -5.20
CA ARG A 169 -17.20 -6.10 -4.93
C ARG A 169 -18.05 -6.35 -6.17
N VAL A 170 -17.69 -5.75 -7.28
CA VAL A 170 -18.39 -5.97 -8.57
C VAL A 170 -18.23 -7.41 -9.05
N LEU A 171 -17.04 -8.00 -8.89
CA LEU A 171 -16.70 -9.33 -9.41
C LEU A 171 -17.13 -10.49 -8.49
N TRP A 172 -17.03 -10.31 -7.19
CA TRP A 172 -17.17 -11.36 -6.18
C TRP A 172 -18.32 -11.15 -5.19
N GLY A 173 -19.01 -10.01 -5.28
CA GLY A 173 -20.11 -9.68 -4.39
C GLY A 173 -19.65 -9.60 -2.93
N SER A 174 -20.42 -10.21 -2.00
CA SER A 174 -20.12 -10.22 -0.57
C SER A 174 -18.89 -11.07 -0.18
N ARG A 175 -18.38 -11.89 -1.11
CA ARG A 175 -17.16 -12.69 -0.90
C ARG A 175 -15.87 -11.86 -1.04
N ALA A 176 -15.96 -10.68 -1.67
CA ALA A 176 -14.81 -9.81 -1.82
C ALA A 176 -14.30 -9.34 -0.46
N ARG A 177 -13.00 -9.48 -0.23
CA ARG A 177 -12.28 -8.94 0.94
C ARG A 177 -11.07 -8.18 0.45
N THR A 178 -10.81 -7.02 1.02
CA THR A 178 -9.62 -6.22 0.68
C THR A 178 -8.97 -5.69 1.92
N VAL A 179 -7.67 -5.92 2.04
CA VAL A 179 -6.83 -5.38 3.11
C VAL A 179 -5.82 -4.43 2.49
N TYR A 180 -5.83 -3.20 2.93
CA TYR A 180 -4.86 -2.17 2.60
C TYR A 180 -3.81 -2.10 3.69
N VAL A 181 -2.56 -2.07 3.31
CA VAL A 181 -1.42 -2.02 4.23
C VAL A 181 -0.55 -0.82 3.87
N ASP A 182 -0.25 0.00 4.84
CA ASP A 182 0.72 1.09 4.74
C ASP A 182 1.29 1.39 6.13
N HIS A 183 2.37 2.14 6.22
CA HIS A 183 2.91 2.68 7.47
C HIS A 183 2.94 4.21 7.49
N ASP A 184 2.68 4.85 6.33
CA ASP A 184 2.56 6.30 6.25
C ASP A 184 1.24 6.78 6.84
N LEU A 185 1.32 7.60 7.88
CA LEU A 185 0.14 8.08 8.60
C LEU A 185 -0.80 8.92 7.74
N ALA A 186 -0.28 9.67 6.77
CA ALA A 186 -1.11 10.47 5.87
C ALA A 186 -1.85 9.59 4.87
N ALA A 187 -1.17 8.58 4.30
CA ALA A 187 -1.77 7.58 3.45
C ALA A 187 -2.86 6.80 4.19
N LEU A 188 -2.55 6.29 5.39
CA LEU A 188 -3.51 5.57 6.23
C LEU A 188 -4.74 6.42 6.56
N ALA A 189 -4.56 7.69 6.93
CA ALA A 189 -5.67 8.58 7.22
C ALA A 189 -6.56 8.79 5.99
N ALA A 190 -5.95 9.00 4.84
CA ALA A 190 -6.67 9.18 3.57
C ALA A 190 -7.43 7.91 3.17
N VAL A 191 -6.79 6.74 3.22
CA VAL A 191 -7.41 5.46 2.86
C VAL A 191 -8.54 5.10 3.82
N ARG A 192 -8.37 5.33 5.13
CA ARG A 192 -9.44 5.12 6.11
C ARG A 192 -10.64 6.02 5.84
N ALA A 193 -10.41 7.31 5.55
CA ALA A 193 -11.48 8.27 5.30
C ALA A 193 -12.22 8.02 3.98
N TRP A 194 -11.50 7.64 2.93
CA TRP A 194 -12.03 7.56 1.57
C TRP A 194 -12.47 6.18 1.14
N TRP A 195 -11.78 5.16 1.59
CA TRP A 195 -12.01 3.80 1.16
C TRP A 195 -12.60 2.93 2.26
N GLU A 196 -11.95 2.83 3.42
CA GLU A 196 -12.37 1.89 4.45
C GLU A 196 -13.76 2.25 5.00
N HIS A 197 -13.93 3.47 5.49
CA HIS A 197 -15.19 3.84 6.10
C HIS A 197 -16.37 3.84 5.13
N PRO A 198 -16.32 4.49 3.96
CA PRO A 198 -17.42 4.43 3.01
C PRO A 198 -17.73 3.00 2.54
N ALA A 199 -16.72 2.13 2.45
CA ALA A 199 -16.89 0.73 2.11
C ALA A 199 -17.60 -0.04 3.22
N GLN A 200 -17.20 0.16 4.48
CA GLN A 200 -17.83 -0.47 5.64
C GLN A 200 -19.29 -0.05 5.80
N VAL A 201 -19.61 1.23 5.63
CA VAL A 201 -21.00 1.74 5.64
C VAL A 201 -21.85 1.04 4.56
N ARG A 202 -21.25 0.68 3.43
CA ARG A 202 -21.91 -0.07 2.35
C ARG A 202 -21.89 -1.59 2.56
N GLY A 203 -21.38 -2.09 3.68
CA GLY A 203 -21.28 -3.51 3.97
C GLY A 203 -20.21 -4.24 3.17
N TYR A 204 -19.13 -3.55 2.77
CA TYR A 204 -17.96 -4.16 2.12
C TYR A 204 -16.96 -4.63 3.17
N ASN A 205 -16.27 -5.72 2.89
CA ASN A 205 -15.21 -6.24 3.75
C ASN A 205 -13.88 -5.56 3.39
N VAL A 206 -13.63 -4.40 3.97
CA VAL A 206 -12.41 -3.61 3.79
C VAL A 206 -11.75 -3.38 5.14
N ARG A 207 -10.42 -3.50 5.19
CA ARG A 207 -9.60 -3.20 6.37
C ARG A 207 -8.37 -2.42 5.95
N VAL A 208 -7.91 -1.55 6.83
CA VAL A 208 -6.67 -0.78 6.69
C VAL A 208 -5.78 -1.09 7.89
N LEU A 209 -4.60 -1.61 7.61
CA LEU A 209 -3.59 -2.00 8.60
C LEU A 209 -2.43 -1.02 8.57
N ASP A 210 -2.03 -0.57 9.76
CA ASP A 210 -0.84 0.24 9.99
C ASP A 210 0.32 -0.71 10.28
N LEU A 211 1.06 -1.08 9.23
CA LEU A 211 2.16 -2.04 9.31
C LEU A 211 3.28 -1.65 8.35
N ASP A 212 4.49 -1.81 8.83
CA ASP A 212 5.71 -1.62 8.06
C ASP A 212 6.12 -2.94 7.38
N LEU A 213 6.27 -2.91 6.07
CA LEU A 213 6.60 -4.07 5.24
C LEU A 213 8.00 -4.64 5.51
N ARG A 214 8.87 -3.87 6.18
CA ARG A 214 10.18 -4.31 6.64
C ARG A 214 10.11 -5.36 7.76
N TYR A 215 8.92 -5.52 8.37
CA TYR A 215 8.64 -6.52 9.42
C TYR A 215 7.59 -7.54 8.97
N PRO A 216 7.91 -8.41 8.00
CA PRO A 216 6.93 -9.23 7.30
C PRO A 216 6.24 -10.28 8.16
N GLU A 217 6.85 -10.70 9.29
CA GLU A 217 6.23 -11.67 10.21
C GLU A 217 4.99 -11.10 10.89
N THR A 218 5.05 -9.82 11.28
CA THR A 218 3.87 -9.12 11.83
C THR A 218 2.78 -8.96 10.79
N LEU A 219 3.15 -8.73 9.53
CA LEU A 219 2.24 -8.60 8.42
C LEU A 219 1.43 -9.89 8.20
N VAL A 220 2.09 -11.04 8.06
CA VAL A 220 1.42 -12.32 7.78
C VAL A 220 0.42 -12.67 8.90
N ASN A 221 0.81 -12.47 10.15
CA ASN A 221 -0.06 -12.72 11.30
C ASN A 221 -1.31 -11.81 11.27
N ALA A 222 -1.14 -10.52 11.05
CA ALA A 222 -2.24 -9.57 10.99
C ALA A 222 -3.18 -9.83 9.78
N LEU A 223 -2.63 -10.25 8.64
CA LEU A 223 -3.45 -10.64 7.49
C LEU A 223 -4.36 -11.82 7.79
N GLY A 224 -3.87 -12.81 8.56
CA GLY A 224 -4.66 -13.97 8.96
C GLY A 224 -5.87 -13.65 9.85
N GLU A 225 -5.90 -12.49 10.49
CA GLU A 225 -7.09 -12.04 11.26
C GLU A 225 -8.24 -11.56 10.35
N HIS A 226 -7.95 -11.22 9.10
CA HIS A 226 -8.91 -10.57 8.20
C HIS A 226 -9.19 -11.38 6.94
N LEU A 227 -8.26 -12.24 6.54
CA LEU A 227 -8.31 -13.06 5.34
C LEU A 227 -8.20 -14.55 5.69
N ASP A 228 -8.76 -15.38 4.85
CA ASP A 228 -8.51 -16.81 4.88
C ASP A 228 -7.27 -17.12 4.04
N LEU A 229 -6.12 -17.28 4.70
CA LEU A 229 -4.85 -17.54 4.03
C LEU A 229 -4.69 -19.00 3.55
N SER A 230 -5.63 -19.87 3.87
CA SER A 230 -5.67 -21.27 3.39
C SER A 230 -6.13 -21.40 1.94
N VAL A 231 -6.70 -20.34 1.37
CA VAL A 231 -7.10 -20.25 -0.03
C VAL A 231 -6.28 -19.19 -0.78
N PRO A 232 -6.16 -19.28 -2.10
CA PRO A 232 -5.37 -18.32 -2.87
C PRO A 232 -5.81 -16.87 -2.68
N VAL A 233 -4.85 -16.00 -2.44
CA VAL A 233 -5.01 -14.56 -2.23
C VAL A 233 -4.26 -13.77 -3.31
N GLY A 234 -4.82 -12.67 -3.76
CA GLY A 234 -4.15 -11.73 -4.64
C GLY A 234 -3.39 -10.67 -3.84
N VAL A 235 -2.12 -10.49 -4.15
CA VAL A 235 -1.29 -9.42 -3.59
C VAL A 235 -1.09 -8.34 -4.64
N LEU A 236 -1.13 -7.10 -4.25
CA LEU A 236 -0.80 -5.92 -5.05
C LEU A 236 0.36 -5.18 -4.40
N SER A 237 1.32 -4.75 -5.19
CA SER A 237 2.33 -3.76 -4.81
C SER A 237 2.60 -2.85 -6.00
N THR A 238 2.17 -1.60 -5.88
CA THR A 238 2.25 -0.63 -6.98
C THR A 238 3.17 0.52 -6.60
N LEU A 239 4.42 0.50 -7.10
CA LEU A 239 5.52 1.38 -6.69
C LEU A 239 5.84 1.29 -5.18
N THR A 240 5.69 0.11 -4.62
CA THR A 240 5.92 -0.14 -3.20
C THR A 240 7.25 -0.82 -2.97
N LEU A 241 7.56 -1.82 -3.80
CA LEU A 241 8.79 -2.60 -3.67
C LEU A 241 10.04 -1.78 -3.97
N ASP A 242 9.86 -0.63 -4.61
CA ASP A 242 10.89 0.37 -4.87
C ASP A 242 11.45 0.99 -3.57
N HIS A 243 10.74 0.86 -2.44
CA HIS A 243 11.12 1.43 -1.15
C HIS A 243 11.80 0.45 -0.20
N LEU A 244 12.00 -0.79 -0.64
CA LEU A 244 12.63 -1.84 0.15
C LEU A 244 14.06 -2.12 -0.35
N GLU A 245 15.00 -2.30 0.57
CA GLU A 245 16.32 -2.84 0.26
C GLU A 245 16.21 -4.30 -0.19
N ASP A 246 17.29 -4.87 -0.74
CA ASP A 246 17.24 -6.21 -1.29
C ASP A 246 16.99 -7.30 -0.22
N GLU A 247 17.52 -7.14 0.98
CA GLU A 247 17.25 -8.01 2.11
C GLU A 247 15.81 -7.89 2.61
N GLU A 248 15.29 -6.66 2.72
CA GLU A 248 13.92 -6.38 3.12
C GLU A 248 12.91 -6.94 2.11
N LEU A 249 13.18 -6.73 0.81
CA LEU A 249 12.39 -7.27 -0.28
C LEU A 249 12.38 -8.80 -0.24
N SER A 250 13.55 -9.42 -0.10
CA SER A 250 13.67 -10.89 -0.02
C SER A 250 12.89 -11.44 1.17
N GLY A 251 13.05 -10.83 2.35
CA GLY A 251 12.31 -11.22 3.56
C GLY A 251 10.78 -11.11 3.39
N LEU A 252 10.30 -10.02 2.78
CA LEU A 252 8.88 -9.85 2.50
C LEU A 252 8.34 -10.92 1.53
N VAL A 253 9.07 -11.16 0.44
CA VAL A 253 8.66 -12.11 -0.60
C VAL A 253 8.64 -13.54 -0.06
N GLU A 254 9.64 -13.93 0.75
CA GLU A 254 9.73 -15.23 1.42
C GLU A 254 8.63 -15.42 2.47
N ALA A 255 8.38 -14.43 3.31
CA ALA A 255 7.34 -14.51 4.34
C ALA A 255 5.94 -14.67 3.72
N LEU A 256 5.64 -13.93 2.66
CA LEU A 256 4.36 -14.09 1.95
C LEU A 256 4.29 -15.43 1.20
N ALA A 257 5.40 -15.94 0.66
CA ALA A 257 5.43 -17.26 0.07
C ALA A 257 5.15 -18.37 1.08
N ALA A 258 5.65 -18.21 2.31
CA ALA A 258 5.42 -19.17 3.40
C ALA A 258 4.01 -19.05 4.01
N GLY A 259 3.45 -17.84 4.08
CA GLY A 259 2.18 -17.55 4.74
C GLY A 259 0.93 -17.69 3.85
N LEU A 260 1.06 -17.66 2.53
CA LEU A 260 -0.07 -17.70 1.60
C LEU A 260 -0.24 -19.08 0.97
N ALA A 261 -1.48 -19.42 0.65
CA ALA A 261 -1.79 -20.67 -0.04
C ALA A 261 -1.14 -20.73 -1.43
N PRO A 262 -0.69 -21.92 -1.88
CA PRO A 262 -0.26 -22.14 -3.24
C PRO A 262 -1.33 -21.75 -4.26
N GLY A 263 -0.93 -21.08 -5.34
CA GLY A 263 -1.84 -20.50 -6.31
C GLY A 263 -2.22 -19.05 -6.02
N SER A 264 -1.77 -18.47 -4.91
CA SER A 264 -1.83 -17.02 -4.69
C SER A 264 -1.07 -16.29 -5.79
N GLY A 265 -1.49 -15.07 -6.10
CA GLY A 265 -0.89 -14.29 -7.17
C GLY A 265 -0.42 -12.92 -6.69
N TRP A 266 0.62 -12.39 -7.30
CA TRP A 266 1.15 -11.07 -6.96
C TRP A 266 1.21 -10.18 -8.21
N GLY A 267 0.49 -9.08 -8.16
CA GLY A 267 0.52 -8.03 -9.17
C GLY A 267 1.47 -6.92 -8.74
N ILE A 268 2.43 -6.63 -9.60
CA ILE A 268 3.55 -5.75 -9.29
C ILE A 268 3.62 -4.63 -10.33
N THR A 269 3.85 -3.39 -9.88
CA THR A 269 4.45 -2.35 -10.73
C THR A 269 5.68 -1.78 -10.04
N HIS A 270 6.72 -1.49 -10.82
CA HIS A 270 8.01 -1.02 -10.35
C HIS A 270 8.63 -0.09 -11.40
N LEU A 271 9.37 0.93 -10.99
CA LEU A 271 10.15 1.76 -11.90
C LEU A 271 11.38 0.98 -12.37
N SER A 272 11.71 1.08 -13.66
CA SER A 272 12.86 0.42 -14.25
C SER A 272 13.81 1.46 -14.85
N GLY A 273 15.12 1.26 -14.70
CA GLY A 273 16.13 2.12 -15.31
C GLY A 273 16.18 3.57 -14.78
N MET A 274 15.51 3.88 -13.65
CA MET A 274 15.40 5.24 -13.10
C MET A 274 16.38 5.49 -11.95
N VAL A 275 17.63 5.06 -12.09
CA VAL A 275 18.66 5.17 -11.04
C VAL A 275 18.83 6.62 -10.56
N GLY A 276 18.96 7.59 -11.48
CA GLY A 276 19.13 9.00 -11.11
C GLY A 276 17.92 9.57 -10.33
N ALA A 277 16.69 9.18 -10.69
CA ALA A 277 15.52 9.59 -9.94
C ALA A 277 15.49 8.95 -8.53
N ALA A 278 15.91 7.69 -8.42
CA ALA A 278 15.98 6.98 -7.15
C ALA A 278 17.01 7.60 -6.20
N GLU A 279 18.20 7.92 -6.71
CA GLU A 279 19.27 8.61 -5.97
C GLU A 279 18.78 9.97 -5.46
N VAL A 280 18.22 10.79 -6.34
CA VAL A 280 17.70 12.13 -5.97
C VAL A 280 16.62 12.04 -4.91
N TYR A 281 15.69 11.09 -5.02
CA TYR A 281 14.65 10.91 -4.00
C TYR A 281 15.27 10.55 -2.65
N THR A 282 16.18 9.57 -2.64
CA THR A 282 16.86 9.10 -1.43
C THR A 282 17.65 10.20 -0.75
N ASP A 283 18.43 10.95 -1.51
CA ASP A 283 19.22 12.07 -1.00
C ASP A 283 18.32 13.15 -0.39
N GLN A 284 17.24 13.53 -1.09
CA GLN A 284 16.31 14.54 -0.59
C GLN A 284 15.58 14.08 0.68
N ALA A 285 15.23 12.80 0.79
CA ALA A 285 14.63 12.25 2.00
C ALA A 285 15.63 12.29 3.18
N GLN A 286 16.88 11.87 2.94
CA GLN A 286 17.94 11.85 3.95
C GLN A 286 18.37 13.26 4.41
N GLU A 287 18.51 14.21 3.47
CA GLU A 287 18.82 15.62 3.77
C GLU A 287 17.77 16.24 4.71
N GLN A 288 16.54 15.77 4.63
CA GLN A 288 15.43 16.21 5.48
C GLN A 288 15.30 15.41 6.78
N GLY A 289 16.15 14.41 7.02
CA GLY A 289 16.12 13.56 8.20
C GLY A 289 15.19 12.36 8.11
N GLY A 290 14.66 12.04 6.92
CA GLY A 290 13.86 10.84 6.68
C GLY A 290 14.72 9.60 6.45
N ASP A 291 14.13 8.44 6.63
CA ASP A 291 14.75 7.11 6.40
C ASP A 291 14.24 6.42 5.12
N THR A 292 13.33 7.05 4.41
CA THR A 292 12.78 6.50 3.18
C THR A 292 13.78 6.60 2.03
N ARG A 293 13.81 5.56 1.22
CA ARG A 293 14.68 5.46 0.04
C ARG A 293 13.92 4.94 -1.15
N LEU A 294 14.53 5.05 -2.31
CA LEU A 294 14.02 4.49 -3.55
C LEU A 294 15.12 3.65 -4.20
N VAL A 295 14.84 2.40 -4.50
CA VAL A 295 15.79 1.44 -5.06
C VAL A 295 15.37 1.10 -6.49
N ALA A 296 16.13 1.56 -7.46
CA ALA A 296 15.91 1.20 -8.86
C ALA A 296 16.37 -0.24 -9.10
N ARG A 297 15.53 -1.05 -9.75
CA ARG A 297 15.84 -2.44 -10.07
C ARG A 297 15.53 -2.74 -11.53
N GLU A 298 16.39 -3.56 -12.13
CA GLU A 298 16.12 -4.15 -13.42
C GLU A 298 15.09 -5.29 -13.33
N PRO A 299 14.29 -5.53 -14.38
CA PRO A 299 13.25 -6.56 -14.38
C PRO A 299 13.74 -7.94 -13.98
N ASP A 300 14.89 -8.35 -14.48
CA ASP A 300 15.48 -9.66 -14.19
C ASP A 300 15.99 -9.78 -12.74
N GLY A 301 16.45 -8.66 -12.15
CA GLY A 301 16.84 -8.62 -10.74
C GLY A 301 15.64 -8.88 -9.83
N LEU A 302 14.57 -8.11 -10.03
CA LEU A 302 13.33 -8.28 -9.29
C LEU A 302 12.75 -9.70 -9.45
N ARG A 303 12.72 -10.20 -10.67
CA ARG A 303 12.22 -11.54 -10.98
C ARG A 303 12.97 -12.63 -10.22
N LYS A 304 14.30 -12.56 -10.15
CA LYS A 304 15.13 -13.55 -9.43
C LYS A 304 14.79 -13.64 -7.94
N VAL A 305 14.53 -12.51 -7.28
CA VAL A 305 14.13 -12.49 -5.86
C VAL A 305 12.83 -13.28 -5.66
N PHE A 306 11.85 -13.06 -6.50
CA PHE A 306 10.57 -13.76 -6.42
C PHE A 306 10.70 -15.25 -6.76
N GLU A 307 11.45 -15.61 -7.80
CA GLU A 307 11.66 -17.00 -8.19
C GLU A 307 12.38 -17.80 -7.11
N ALA A 308 13.33 -17.19 -6.41
CA ALA A 308 14.04 -17.81 -5.29
C ALA A 308 13.09 -18.20 -4.13
N ALA A 309 12.04 -17.43 -3.90
CA ALA A 309 11.01 -17.70 -2.90
C ALA A 309 9.85 -18.57 -3.40
N GLY A 310 9.92 -19.10 -4.64
CA GLY A 310 8.92 -20.00 -5.19
C GLY A 310 7.78 -19.31 -5.97
N TRP A 311 7.88 -18.00 -6.20
CA TRP A 311 6.97 -17.30 -7.11
C TRP A 311 7.43 -17.54 -8.56
N GLY A 312 6.52 -17.99 -9.41
CA GLY A 312 6.83 -18.31 -10.81
C GLY A 312 5.72 -17.90 -11.77
N ARG A 313 5.81 -18.35 -13.04
CA ARG A 313 4.83 -18.04 -14.08
C ARG A 313 4.66 -16.53 -14.29
N TRP A 314 5.74 -15.83 -14.50
CA TRP A 314 5.75 -14.41 -14.81
C TRP A 314 4.98 -14.10 -16.10
N ARG A 315 4.06 -13.15 -16.01
CA ARG A 315 3.34 -12.59 -17.13
C ARG A 315 3.50 -11.08 -17.14
N GLY A 316 4.23 -10.55 -18.11
CA GLY A 316 4.35 -9.11 -18.31
C GLY A 316 3.01 -8.50 -18.73
N LEU A 317 2.69 -7.34 -18.14
CA LEU A 317 1.51 -6.54 -18.41
C LEU A 317 1.87 -5.13 -18.91
N SER A 318 3.17 -4.84 -19.09
CA SER A 318 3.61 -3.55 -19.59
C SER A 318 3.10 -3.32 -21.01
N PRO A 319 2.40 -2.21 -21.27
CA PRO A 319 2.06 -1.85 -22.63
C PRO A 319 3.36 -1.55 -23.39
N ARG A 320 3.49 -2.09 -24.61
CA ARG A 320 4.58 -1.69 -25.51
C ARG A 320 4.24 -0.31 -26.05
N GLU A 321 5.04 0.70 -25.70
CA GLU A 321 4.91 2.04 -26.29
C GLU A 321 5.77 2.13 -27.56
N PRO A 322 5.24 2.75 -28.63
CA PRO A 322 6.05 3.15 -29.78
C PRO A 322 6.81 4.44 -29.44
N GLY A 323 8.04 4.33 -28.96
CA GLY A 323 8.81 5.53 -28.65
C GLY A 323 10.09 5.35 -27.85
N GLY A 324 10.50 4.14 -27.51
CA GLY A 324 11.88 3.82 -27.16
C GLY A 324 12.35 4.13 -25.74
N GLY A 325 11.48 4.43 -24.77
CA GLY A 325 11.84 4.42 -23.36
C GLY A 325 11.57 3.04 -22.73
N GLU A 326 12.39 2.62 -21.76
CA GLU A 326 12.09 1.42 -20.98
C GLU A 326 10.77 1.58 -20.25
N PRO A 327 9.80 0.69 -20.48
CA PRO A 327 8.53 0.76 -19.75
C PRO A 327 8.75 0.38 -18.28
N PRO A 328 7.91 0.88 -17.36
CA PRO A 328 7.94 0.41 -15.98
C PRO A 328 7.65 -1.09 -15.97
N ILE A 329 8.22 -1.79 -14.98
CA ILE A 329 7.89 -3.18 -14.77
C ILE A 329 6.40 -3.25 -14.40
N ALA A 330 5.62 -4.01 -15.15
CA ALA A 330 4.28 -4.41 -14.74
C ALA A 330 4.15 -5.89 -15.00
N ALA A 331 3.94 -6.65 -13.95
CA ALA A 331 3.95 -8.10 -14.03
C ALA A 331 2.94 -8.73 -13.08
N LEU A 332 2.52 -9.94 -13.42
CA LEU A 332 1.84 -10.88 -12.53
C LEU A 332 2.74 -12.10 -12.35
N THR A 333 2.85 -12.55 -11.11
CA THR A 333 3.47 -13.84 -10.79
C THR A 333 2.54 -14.66 -9.91
N THR A 334 2.73 -15.96 -9.85
CA THR A 334 1.93 -16.85 -9.00
C THR A 334 2.82 -17.72 -8.15
N LEU A 335 2.40 -17.96 -6.91
CA LEU A 335 3.09 -18.87 -5.99
C LEU A 335 2.90 -20.31 -6.46
N ALA A 336 4.00 -21.00 -6.71
CA ALA A 336 4.01 -22.39 -7.12
C ALA A 336 3.49 -23.32 -6.01
N ARG A 337 2.93 -24.47 -6.36
CA ARG A 337 2.70 -25.53 -5.39
C ARG A 337 4.05 -26.05 -4.92
N SER A 338 4.29 -26.09 -3.62
CA SER A 338 5.50 -26.75 -3.09
C SER A 338 5.36 -28.25 -3.30
N ASP A 339 6.20 -28.84 -4.13
CA ASP A 339 6.32 -30.32 -4.26
C ASP A 339 6.85 -30.99 -2.97
N ARG A 340 7.09 -30.24 -1.92
CA ARG A 340 7.55 -30.76 -0.61
C ARG A 340 6.49 -31.58 0.12
N ALA A 341 5.21 -31.41 -0.15
CA ALA A 341 4.15 -32.19 0.50
C ALA A 341 4.00 -33.62 -0.05
N SER A 342 4.60 -33.95 -1.21
CA SER A 342 4.53 -35.29 -1.80
C SER A 342 5.70 -36.21 -1.41
N ARG A 343 6.71 -35.75 -0.67
CA ARG A 343 7.87 -36.56 -0.28
C ARG A 343 7.86 -37.11 1.16
N THR A 344 6.84 -36.80 1.96
CA THR A 344 6.76 -37.27 3.34
C THR A 344 5.59 -38.22 3.63
N ALA A 345 4.95 -38.81 2.62
CA ALA A 345 3.92 -39.83 2.83
C ALA A 345 3.99 -40.93 1.78
N ALA A 346 5.09 -41.65 1.72
CA ALA A 346 5.11 -43.01 1.23
C ALA A 346 5.62 -43.91 2.38
N PRO A 347 4.78 -44.64 3.09
CA PRO A 347 5.26 -45.70 3.93
C PRO A 347 5.82 -46.78 3.02
N ASP A 348 7.04 -47.22 3.35
CA ASP A 348 7.77 -48.32 2.77
C ASP A 348 6.86 -49.56 2.75
N ARG A 349 6.46 -49.99 1.56
CA ARG A 349 5.75 -51.24 1.31
C ARG A 349 6.75 -52.38 1.01
N SER A 350 7.71 -52.58 1.87
CA SER A 350 8.54 -53.76 1.85
C SER A 350 8.44 -54.46 3.18
N GLU A 351 7.33 -55.15 3.47
CA GLU A 351 7.23 -56.28 4.39
C GLU A 351 5.74 -56.69 4.52
N TYR A 352 5.22 -57.32 3.47
CA TYR A 352 4.10 -58.22 3.62
C TYR A 352 4.29 -59.36 2.62
N THR A 353 5.07 -60.35 3.04
CA THR A 353 5.09 -61.67 2.46
C THR A 353 3.75 -62.36 2.78
N ALA A 354 2.87 -62.45 1.81
CA ALA A 354 1.64 -63.23 1.92
C ALA A 354 2.01 -64.73 1.93
N SER A 355 1.77 -65.40 3.05
CA SER A 355 1.72 -66.87 3.05
C SER A 355 0.53 -67.37 2.23
N PRO A 356 0.68 -68.48 1.46
CA PRO A 356 -0.36 -69.02 0.63
C PRO A 356 -1.41 -69.74 1.49
N VAL A 357 -2.66 -69.33 1.35
CA VAL A 357 -3.83 -70.05 1.93
C VAL A 357 -4.09 -71.28 1.08
N ARG A 358 -4.07 -72.49 1.68
CA ARG A 358 -4.50 -73.77 1.07
C ARG A 358 -6.02 -73.77 0.83
N PRO A 359 -6.48 -74.32 -0.29
CA PRO A 359 -7.91 -74.52 -0.52
C PRO A 359 -8.45 -75.67 0.30
N THR A 360 -9.58 -75.50 0.96
CA THR A 360 -10.36 -76.55 1.59
C THR A 360 -11.22 -77.29 0.56
N PRO A 361 -11.38 -78.62 0.69
CA PRO A 361 -12.13 -79.37 -0.30
C PRO A 361 -13.66 -79.20 -0.11
N SER A 362 -14.35 -79.11 -1.26
CA SER A 362 -15.80 -79.15 -1.36
C SER A 362 -16.34 -80.53 -0.91
N THR A 363 -17.28 -80.54 0.01
CA THR A 363 -18.17 -81.68 0.25
C THR A 363 -19.49 -81.42 -0.50
N GLU A 364 -19.70 -82.19 -1.54
CA GLU A 364 -21.04 -82.53 -2.04
C GLU A 364 -21.76 -83.40 -1.01
N THR A 365 -23.02 -83.08 -0.74
CA THR A 365 -24.07 -84.08 -0.54
C THR A 365 -25.45 -83.41 -0.45
N GLY A 366 -26.36 -83.93 -1.23
CA GLY A 366 -27.73 -84.19 -0.95
C GLY A 366 -28.76 -83.27 -1.54
#